data_4c1da30668766581e16381389a162828
#
_entry.id   4c1da30668766581e16381389a162828
#
_cell.length_a   1.000
_cell.length_b   1.000
_cell.length_c   1.000
_cell.angle_alpha   90.00
_cell.angle_beta   90.00
_cell.angle_gamma   90.00
#
_symmetry.space_group_name_H-M   'P 1'
#
loop_
_entity.id
_entity.type
_entity.pdbx_description
1 polymer ?
#
loop_
_entity_poly.entity_id
_entity_poly.type
_entity_poly.pdbx_seq_one_letter_code
_entity_poly.pdbx_strand_id
1 'polypeptide(L)'
;MAYFTQEQIDKAKEIDVLSYLQNKNPDELVYESRGTYHTRTHDSLKISNGKWYWFSRGIGGITALEYLIQVEEYSFTNAVEHLINQKGIEKKYIPKIQLTEKEMIKKLVLPNKSKYNDRVITYLTDRGISKTIVEECINKGYIYQTYPHNNVVFVGFDEENNPRYAGVRGTNASRYMCDAYGSDKAFSFKLKSVIPNNEVHIFESAIDLLSYATIKEMKNEKWDEENLLSLAGVYQTSKDVIGSKVPKTITTYLKNNQNIDTIIVHFDNDNAGRLATKALEYSLSDSYKIIDAPAESGKDYNDFLCIIKNINWKSKYQVKER
;
A
#
# COMPACT_ATOMS: atom_id res chain seq x y z
N MET A 1 14.00 18.23 38.83
CA MET A 1 13.78 17.69 37.48
C MET A 1 15.04 17.98 36.67
N ALA A 2 15.66 16.98 36.08
CA ALA A 2 16.82 17.21 35.20
C ALA A 2 16.31 17.87 33.91
N TYR A 3 16.75 19.10 33.65
CA TYR A 3 16.45 19.78 32.40
C TYR A 3 17.58 19.44 31.41
N PHE A 4 17.25 18.79 30.29
CA PHE A 4 18.20 18.55 29.18
C PHE A 4 18.21 19.73 28.23
N THR A 5 19.39 20.05 27.71
CA THR A 5 19.51 21.06 26.63
C THR A 5 18.96 20.49 25.31
N GLN A 6 18.59 21.35 24.37
CA GLN A 6 18.12 20.92 23.06
C GLN A 6 19.19 20.07 22.35
N GLU A 7 20.46 20.42 22.48
CA GLU A 7 21.58 19.64 21.92
C GLU A 7 21.67 18.21 22.48
N GLN A 8 21.41 18.03 23.80
CA GLN A 8 21.36 16.72 24.42
C GLN A 8 20.18 15.87 23.90
N ILE A 9 19.02 16.51 23.73
CA ILE A 9 17.85 15.83 23.17
C ILE A 9 18.09 15.43 21.71
N ASP A 10 18.67 16.32 20.90
CA ASP A 10 18.96 16.03 19.50
C ASP A 10 20.00 14.91 19.35
N LYS A 11 21.02 14.88 20.23
CA LYS A 11 21.99 13.78 20.30
C LYS A 11 21.33 12.43 20.66
N ALA A 12 20.38 12.43 21.60
CA ALA A 12 19.61 11.22 21.92
C ALA A 12 18.74 10.74 20.74
N LYS A 13 18.20 11.64 19.92
CA LYS A 13 17.43 11.33 18.72
C LYS A 13 18.26 10.80 17.55
N GLU A 14 19.56 10.98 17.55
CA GLU A 14 20.45 10.45 16.50
C GLU A 14 20.62 8.92 16.56
N ILE A 15 20.29 8.29 17.67
CA ILE A 15 20.45 6.86 17.88
C ILE A 15 19.24 6.12 17.30
N ASP A 16 19.44 5.26 16.31
CA ASP A 16 18.42 4.38 15.79
C ASP A 16 18.23 3.11 16.63
N VAL A 17 17.04 2.49 16.55
CA VAL A 17 16.68 1.32 17.38
C VAL A 17 17.57 0.11 17.11
N LEU A 18 17.95 -0.12 15.86
CA LEU A 18 18.80 -1.28 15.54
C LEU A 18 20.18 -1.16 16.21
N SER A 19 20.83 0.01 16.05
CA SER A 19 22.10 0.30 16.70
C SER A 19 22.01 0.23 18.23
N TYR A 20 20.91 0.74 18.79
CA TYR A 20 20.67 0.67 20.22
C TYR A 20 20.56 -0.78 20.72
N LEU A 21 19.71 -1.60 20.11
CA LEU A 21 19.51 -2.99 20.53
C LEU A 21 20.74 -3.86 20.28
N GLN A 22 21.46 -3.65 19.17
CA GLN A 22 22.73 -4.36 18.90
C GLN A 22 23.79 -4.14 19.99
N ASN A 23 23.78 -2.97 20.61
CA ASN A 23 24.76 -2.64 21.67
C ASN A 23 24.27 -3.03 23.06
N LYS A 24 22.96 -3.00 23.33
CA LYS A 24 22.40 -3.18 24.66
C LYS A 24 21.79 -4.54 24.92
N ASN A 25 21.09 -5.07 23.94
CA ASN A 25 20.40 -6.34 24.05
C ASN A 25 20.38 -7.06 22.69
N PRO A 26 21.55 -7.51 22.20
CA PRO A 26 21.65 -8.16 20.90
C PRO A 26 20.78 -9.43 20.81
N ASP A 27 20.54 -10.11 21.93
CA ASP A 27 19.71 -11.32 21.98
C ASP A 27 18.23 -11.04 21.73
N GLU A 28 17.80 -9.79 21.85
CA GLU A 28 16.42 -9.36 21.51
C GLU A 28 16.20 -9.32 19.99
N LEU A 29 17.28 -9.20 19.20
CA LEU A 29 17.17 -9.07 17.75
C LEU A 29 17.17 -10.45 17.08
N VAL A 30 16.06 -10.76 16.41
CA VAL A 30 15.93 -11.95 15.55
C VAL A 30 15.92 -11.53 14.10
N TYR A 31 16.94 -11.96 13.35
CA TYR A 31 17.04 -11.66 11.92
C TYR A 31 16.00 -12.44 11.12
N GLU A 32 15.28 -11.79 10.24
CA GLU A 32 14.30 -12.43 9.34
C GLU A 32 14.83 -12.55 7.91
N SER A 33 15.06 -11.42 7.26
CA SER A 33 15.56 -11.37 5.88
C SER A 33 15.91 -9.92 5.48
N ARG A 34 16.83 -9.76 4.53
CA ARG A 34 17.12 -8.47 3.86
C ARG A 34 17.32 -7.26 4.80
N GLY A 35 17.97 -7.49 5.94
CA GLY A 35 18.23 -6.44 6.94
C GLY A 35 16.97 -6.06 7.76
N THR A 36 15.97 -6.90 7.78
CA THR A 36 14.81 -6.80 8.66
C THR A 36 15.00 -7.70 9.86
N TYR A 37 14.71 -7.17 11.03
CA TYR A 37 14.73 -7.87 12.31
C TYR A 37 13.36 -7.74 12.96
N HIS A 38 13.04 -8.66 13.87
CA HIS A 38 11.99 -8.46 14.85
C HIS A 38 12.58 -8.59 16.25
N THR A 39 11.85 -8.11 17.26
CA THR A 39 12.25 -8.33 18.65
C THR A 39 11.74 -9.67 19.13
N ARG A 40 12.55 -10.37 19.93
CA ARG A 40 12.18 -11.69 20.49
C ARG A 40 10.96 -11.61 21.40
N THR A 41 10.84 -10.53 22.18
CA THR A 41 9.74 -10.29 23.08
C THR A 41 8.45 -9.90 22.33
N HIS A 42 8.58 -9.26 21.15
CA HIS A 42 7.46 -8.79 20.34
C HIS A 42 7.70 -9.12 18.87
N ASP A 43 7.32 -10.31 18.44
CA ASP A 43 7.50 -10.82 17.07
C ASP A 43 6.85 -9.95 15.98
N SER A 44 5.80 -9.21 16.34
CA SER A 44 5.13 -8.24 15.46
C SER A 44 5.79 -6.86 15.44
N LEU A 45 6.85 -6.61 16.25
CA LEU A 45 7.65 -5.40 16.18
C LEU A 45 8.81 -5.61 15.21
N LYS A 46 8.75 -4.95 14.05
CA LYS A 46 9.75 -5.07 12.98
C LYS A 46 10.67 -3.86 12.96
N ILE A 47 11.96 -4.12 12.70
CA ILE A 47 13.00 -3.11 12.58
C ILE A 47 13.67 -3.28 11.22
N SER A 48 13.65 -2.23 10.40
CA SER A 48 14.24 -2.25 9.06
C SER A 48 14.59 -0.84 8.59
N ASN A 49 15.73 -0.68 7.93
CA ASN A 49 16.16 0.61 7.37
C ASN A 49 16.18 1.77 8.38
N GLY A 50 16.62 1.52 9.62
CA GLY A 50 16.66 2.52 10.68
C GLY A 50 15.29 2.97 11.21
N LYS A 51 14.23 2.24 10.87
CA LYS A 51 12.87 2.47 11.35
C LYS A 51 12.37 1.24 12.08
N TRP A 52 11.43 1.43 13.00
CA TRP A 52 10.73 0.35 13.66
C TRP A 52 9.23 0.56 13.59
N TYR A 53 8.48 -0.54 13.60
CA TYR A 53 7.03 -0.51 13.63
C TYR A 53 6.47 -1.73 14.35
N TRP A 54 5.58 -1.51 15.31
CA TRP A 54 4.91 -2.56 16.08
C TRP A 54 3.50 -2.79 15.52
N PHE A 55 3.38 -3.78 14.64
CA PHE A 55 2.16 -4.03 13.88
C PHE A 55 0.93 -4.32 14.75
N SER A 56 1.08 -5.04 15.86
CA SER A 56 -0.06 -5.37 16.74
C SER A 56 -0.57 -4.17 17.56
N ARG A 57 0.27 -3.15 17.76
CA ARG A 57 -0.11 -1.91 18.48
C ARG A 57 -0.31 -0.69 17.56
N GLY A 58 0.07 -0.79 16.30
CA GLY A 58 -0.07 0.30 15.33
C GLY A 58 0.82 1.51 15.62
N ILE A 59 1.95 1.32 16.33
CA ILE A 59 2.90 2.37 16.70
C ILE A 59 4.26 2.13 16.07
N GLY A 60 5.03 3.19 15.86
CA GLY A 60 6.36 3.10 15.27
C GLY A 60 7.13 4.39 15.33
N GLY A 61 8.39 4.34 14.92
CA GLY A 61 9.28 5.48 14.93
C GLY A 61 10.61 5.23 14.21
N ILE A 62 11.52 6.19 14.35
CA ILE A 62 12.85 6.14 13.73
C ILE A 62 13.99 6.20 14.74
N THR A 63 13.73 6.55 16.00
CA THR A 63 14.75 6.76 17.00
C THR A 63 14.64 5.76 18.16
N ALA A 64 15.77 5.47 18.80
CA ALA A 64 15.79 4.70 20.04
C ALA A 64 15.04 5.43 21.17
N LEU A 65 14.99 6.77 21.13
CA LEU A 65 14.25 7.57 22.09
C LEU A 65 12.74 7.26 22.05
N GLU A 66 12.16 7.22 20.84
CA GLU A 66 10.75 6.86 20.63
C GLU A 66 10.47 5.42 21.06
N TYR A 67 11.39 4.50 20.75
CA TYR A 67 11.29 3.10 21.15
C TYR A 67 11.27 2.94 22.68
N LEU A 68 12.21 3.58 23.39
CA LEU A 68 12.25 3.53 24.85
C LEU A 68 10.97 4.07 25.50
N ILE A 69 10.40 5.13 24.94
CA ILE A 69 9.17 5.74 25.48
C ILE A 69 7.94 4.88 25.14
N GLN A 70 7.80 4.40 23.92
CA GLN A 70 6.56 3.78 23.44
C GLN A 70 6.52 2.26 23.65
N VAL A 71 7.68 1.60 23.71
CA VAL A 71 7.79 0.14 23.84
C VAL A 71 8.27 -0.26 25.23
N GLU A 72 9.31 0.39 25.73
CA GLU A 72 9.93 0.10 27.05
C GLU A 72 9.33 0.95 28.17
N GLU A 73 8.34 1.80 27.86
CA GLU A 73 7.57 2.61 28.83
C GLU A 73 8.40 3.58 29.67
N TYR A 74 9.58 4.00 29.19
CA TYR A 74 10.40 5.01 29.87
C TYR A 74 9.69 6.38 29.84
N SER A 75 9.86 7.16 30.94
CA SER A 75 9.56 8.60 30.85
C SER A 75 10.52 9.27 29.87
N PHE A 76 10.09 10.38 29.25
CA PHE A 76 10.95 11.15 28.33
C PHE A 76 12.32 11.47 28.98
N THR A 77 12.31 11.96 30.22
CA THR A 77 13.53 12.31 30.96
C THR A 77 14.45 11.11 31.14
N ASN A 78 13.90 9.97 31.58
CA ASN A 78 14.68 8.76 31.81
C ASN A 78 15.25 8.19 30.49
N ALA A 79 14.47 8.27 29.40
CA ALA A 79 14.92 7.81 28.08
C ALA A 79 16.06 8.65 27.52
N VAL A 80 15.98 9.99 27.64
CA VAL A 80 17.06 10.90 27.24
C VAL A 80 18.31 10.65 28.10
N GLU A 81 18.19 10.58 29.42
CA GLU A 81 19.29 10.30 30.35
C GLU A 81 19.95 8.95 30.02
N HIS A 82 19.13 7.93 29.79
CA HIS A 82 19.62 6.59 29.42
C HIS A 82 20.45 6.61 28.13
N LEU A 83 20.04 7.31 27.12
CA LEU A 83 20.73 7.38 25.83
C LEU A 83 22.01 8.24 25.88
N ILE A 84 22.01 9.35 26.61
CA ILE A 84 23.17 10.24 26.72
C ILE A 84 24.29 9.64 27.56
N ASN A 85 23.94 8.94 28.64
CA ASN A 85 24.92 8.34 29.56
C ASN A 85 25.61 7.10 28.97
N GLN A 86 25.18 6.64 27.79
CA GLN A 86 25.80 5.52 27.11
C GLN A 86 27.04 5.95 26.32
N LYS A 87 28.23 5.83 26.97
CA LYS A 87 29.50 5.93 26.26
C LYS A 87 29.65 4.74 25.31
N GLY A 88 29.75 5.00 24.01
CA GLY A 88 30.20 4.00 23.03
C GLY A 88 29.10 3.34 22.19
N ILE A 89 27.93 3.92 22.03
CA ILE A 89 27.08 3.55 20.88
C ILE A 89 27.74 4.19 19.65
N GLU A 90 28.79 3.54 19.14
CA GLU A 90 29.22 3.83 17.80
C GLU A 90 28.06 3.47 16.87
N LYS A 91 27.61 4.44 16.07
CA LYS A 91 26.75 4.17 14.93
C LYS A 91 27.44 3.10 14.10
N LYS A 92 27.07 1.82 14.26
CA LYS A 92 27.30 0.81 13.24
C LYS A 92 26.30 0.98 12.08
N TYR A 93 25.91 2.22 11.83
CA TYR A 93 25.22 2.56 10.63
C TYR A 93 26.20 2.33 9.50
N ILE A 94 26.04 1.21 8.81
CA ILE A 94 26.57 1.09 7.45
C ILE A 94 25.86 2.20 6.68
N PRO A 95 26.60 3.25 6.24
CA PRO A 95 25.96 4.31 5.49
C PRO A 95 25.19 3.63 4.37
N LYS A 96 23.90 4.02 4.18
CA LYS A 96 23.28 3.81 2.89
C LYS A 96 24.35 4.21 1.89
N ILE A 97 24.89 3.26 1.16
CA ILE A 97 25.56 3.57 -0.09
C ILE A 97 24.55 4.49 -0.76
N GLN A 98 24.91 5.75 -0.98
CA GLN A 98 24.16 6.64 -1.83
C GLN A 98 24.27 6.04 -3.23
N LEU A 99 23.47 5.02 -3.46
CA LEU A 99 23.18 4.56 -4.80
C LEU A 99 22.55 5.77 -5.46
N THR A 100 23.27 6.38 -6.37
CA THR A 100 22.78 7.43 -7.22
C THR A 100 21.44 6.96 -7.80
N GLU A 101 20.49 7.87 -8.02
CA GLU A 101 19.14 7.52 -8.54
C GLU A 101 19.19 6.63 -9.80
N LYS A 102 20.33 6.59 -10.50
CA LYS A 102 20.60 5.69 -11.65
C LYS A 102 20.80 4.20 -11.26
N GLU A 103 21.07 3.85 -10.01
CA GLU A 103 21.49 2.48 -9.64
C GLU A 103 20.39 1.63 -8.99
N MET A 104 19.17 2.13 -8.83
CA MET A 104 18.08 1.38 -8.20
C MET A 104 16.80 1.30 -9.04
N ILE A 105 16.88 1.07 -10.32
CA ILE A 105 15.74 0.45 -11.00
C ILE A 105 15.72 -1.02 -10.58
N LYS A 106 15.10 -1.29 -9.43
CA LYS A 106 14.86 -2.68 -8.99
C LYS A 106 14.03 -3.35 -10.08
N LYS A 107 14.63 -4.28 -10.80
CA LYS A 107 13.90 -5.03 -11.81
C LYS A 107 12.77 -5.79 -11.13
N LEU A 108 11.54 -5.64 -11.64
CA LEU A 108 10.38 -6.37 -11.16
C LEU A 108 10.62 -7.88 -11.29
N VAL A 109 10.41 -8.60 -10.20
CA VAL A 109 10.39 -10.06 -10.18
C VAL A 109 8.95 -10.51 -10.03
N LEU A 110 8.35 -10.92 -11.14
CA LEU A 110 6.98 -11.43 -11.13
C LEU A 110 6.91 -12.74 -10.34
N PRO A 111 5.89 -12.92 -9.47
CA PRO A 111 5.62 -14.20 -8.82
C PRO A 111 5.40 -15.32 -9.83
N ASN A 112 5.87 -16.53 -9.50
CA ASN A 112 5.71 -17.70 -10.39
C ASN A 112 4.24 -17.92 -10.76
N LYS A 113 3.98 -18.01 -12.06
CA LYS A 113 2.64 -18.22 -12.61
C LYS A 113 2.22 -19.70 -12.50
N SER A 114 1.01 -19.95 -12.04
CA SER A 114 0.35 -21.27 -12.13
C SER A 114 -0.06 -21.59 -13.58
N LYS A 115 -0.18 -22.86 -13.91
CA LYS A 115 -0.78 -23.33 -15.17
C LYS A 115 -2.30 -23.09 -15.21
N TYR A 116 -2.95 -22.97 -14.06
CA TYR A 116 -4.40 -22.84 -13.90
C TYR A 116 -4.71 -21.54 -13.19
N ASN A 117 -5.92 -21.01 -13.41
CA ASN A 117 -6.41 -19.78 -12.79
C ASN A 117 -7.74 -20.01 -12.02
N ASP A 118 -8.17 -21.28 -11.85
CA ASP A 118 -9.49 -21.61 -11.29
C ASP A 118 -9.70 -21.01 -9.90
N ARG A 119 -8.67 -21.05 -9.05
CA ARG A 119 -8.77 -20.49 -7.69
C ARG A 119 -8.96 -18.96 -7.71
N VAL A 120 -8.27 -18.28 -8.60
CA VAL A 120 -8.38 -16.83 -8.76
C VAL A 120 -9.74 -16.44 -9.35
N ILE A 121 -10.21 -17.16 -10.37
CA ILE A 121 -11.54 -16.97 -10.95
C ILE A 121 -12.59 -17.14 -9.85
N THR A 122 -12.57 -18.27 -9.12
CA THR A 122 -13.50 -18.53 -8.02
C THR A 122 -13.45 -17.44 -6.96
N TYR A 123 -12.26 -17.02 -6.52
CA TYR A 123 -12.10 -15.98 -5.49
C TYR A 123 -12.70 -14.64 -5.91
N LEU A 124 -12.47 -14.21 -7.15
CA LEU A 124 -12.99 -12.94 -7.64
C LEU A 124 -14.50 -13.00 -7.94
N THR A 125 -14.99 -14.12 -8.47
CA THR A 125 -16.44 -14.29 -8.72
C THR A 125 -17.23 -14.48 -7.41
N ASP A 126 -16.68 -15.10 -6.40
CA ASP A 126 -17.28 -15.17 -5.07
C ASP A 126 -17.48 -13.78 -4.44
N ARG A 127 -16.66 -12.79 -4.82
CA ARG A 127 -16.78 -11.38 -4.45
C ARG A 127 -17.75 -10.61 -5.37
N GLY A 128 -18.47 -11.30 -6.23
CA GLY A 128 -19.47 -10.72 -7.13
C GLY A 128 -18.91 -10.22 -8.47
N ILE A 129 -17.60 -10.19 -8.66
CA ILE A 129 -16.97 -9.68 -9.89
C ILE A 129 -17.35 -10.56 -11.08
N SER A 130 -17.65 -9.93 -12.22
CA SER A 130 -18.04 -10.63 -13.46
C SER A 130 -16.94 -11.59 -13.91
N LYS A 131 -17.35 -12.84 -14.17
CA LYS A 131 -16.45 -13.87 -14.69
C LYS A 131 -15.86 -13.47 -16.04
N THR A 132 -16.65 -12.84 -16.90
CA THR A 132 -16.23 -12.36 -18.22
C THR A 132 -15.09 -11.35 -18.09
N ILE A 133 -15.22 -10.36 -17.20
CA ILE A 133 -14.18 -9.34 -16.95
C ILE A 133 -12.91 -10.00 -16.38
N VAL A 134 -13.06 -10.93 -15.44
CA VAL A 134 -11.91 -11.66 -14.87
C VAL A 134 -11.17 -12.46 -15.93
N GLU A 135 -11.88 -13.21 -16.75
CA GLU A 135 -11.30 -14.04 -17.83
C GLU A 135 -10.63 -13.14 -18.90
N GLU A 136 -11.21 -12.01 -19.24
CA GLU A 136 -10.60 -11.03 -20.14
C GLU A 136 -9.28 -10.50 -19.55
N CYS A 137 -9.25 -10.11 -18.29
CA CYS A 137 -8.02 -9.67 -17.62
C CYS A 137 -6.95 -10.78 -17.55
N ILE A 138 -7.35 -12.03 -17.37
CA ILE A 138 -6.45 -13.18 -17.38
C ILE A 138 -5.86 -13.40 -18.78
N ASN A 139 -6.68 -13.34 -19.82
CA ASN A 139 -6.26 -13.52 -21.20
C ASN A 139 -5.29 -12.40 -21.66
N LYS A 140 -5.49 -11.17 -21.17
CA LYS A 140 -4.58 -10.03 -21.40
C LYS A 140 -3.31 -10.08 -20.52
N GLY A 141 -3.21 -11.04 -19.58
CA GLY A 141 -2.08 -11.14 -18.66
C GLY A 141 -2.08 -10.12 -17.52
N TYR A 142 -3.17 -9.39 -17.33
CA TYR A 142 -3.34 -8.39 -16.26
C TYR A 142 -3.58 -9.04 -14.90
N ILE A 143 -4.15 -10.24 -14.89
CA ILE A 143 -4.40 -11.05 -13.70
C ILE A 143 -3.90 -12.46 -13.93
N TYR A 144 -3.32 -13.09 -12.90
CA TYR A 144 -2.99 -14.50 -12.92
C TYR A 144 -2.91 -15.10 -11.51
N GLN A 145 -2.89 -16.43 -11.43
CA GLN A 145 -2.73 -17.20 -10.21
C GLN A 145 -1.26 -17.54 -9.97
N THR A 146 -0.78 -17.42 -8.73
CA THR A 146 0.58 -17.85 -8.37
C THR A 146 0.68 -19.35 -8.12
N TYR A 147 1.89 -19.89 -8.29
CA TYR A 147 2.28 -21.21 -7.81
C TYR A 147 3.42 -21.05 -6.79
N PRO A 148 3.41 -21.80 -5.64
CA PRO A 148 2.41 -22.82 -5.23
C PRO A 148 1.22 -22.26 -4.42
N HIS A 149 1.17 -20.96 -4.08
CA HIS A 149 0.25 -20.43 -3.06
C HIS A 149 -1.15 -20.08 -3.57
N ASN A 150 -1.39 -20.16 -4.87
CA ASN A 150 -2.68 -19.84 -5.51
C ASN A 150 -3.21 -18.42 -5.21
N ASN A 151 -2.32 -17.46 -4.95
CA ASN A 151 -2.70 -16.08 -4.74
C ASN A 151 -3.06 -15.40 -6.07
N VAL A 152 -3.90 -14.38 -6.04
CA VAL A 152 -4.13 -13.52 -7.20
C VAL A 152 -3.02 -12.49 -7.31
N VAL A 153 -2.54 -12.26 -8.54
CA VAL A 153 -1.62 -11.19 -8.90
C VAL A 153 -2.33 -10.23 -9.82
N PHE A 154 -2.26 -8.94 -9.49
CA PHE A 154 -2.69 -7.83 -10.34
C PHE A 154 -1.45 -7.16 -10.92
N VAL A 155 -1.29 -7.20 -12.24
CA VAL A 155 -0.09 -6.68 -12.92
C VAL A 155 -0.37 -5.30 -13.49
N GLY A 156 0.55 -4.38 -13.24
CA GLY A 156 0.53 -3.06 -13.83
C GLY A 156 1.66 -2.91 -14.86
N PHE A 157 1.36 -2.27 -15.98
CA PHE A 157 2.25 -2.16 -17.14
C PHE A 157 2.58 -0.68 -17.40
N ASP A 158 3.79 -0.44 -17.97
CA ASP A 158 4.13 0.86 -18.54
C ASP A 158 3.48 1.04 -19.94
N GLU A 159 3.80 2.13 -20.60
CA GLU A 159 3.20 2.46 -21.90
C GLU A 159 3.72 1.58 -23.05
N GLU A 160 4.88 0.93 -22.87
CA GLU A 160 5.48 -0.05 -23.77
C GLU A 160 5.02 -1.49 -23.49
N ASN A 161 4.02 -1.68 -22.60
CA ASN A 161 3.52 -2.96 -22.14
C ASN A 161 4.55 -3.84 -21.40
N ASN A 162 5.57 -3.24 -20.78
CA ASN A 162 6.43 -3.97 -19.86
C ASN A 162 5.79 -4.03 -18.48
N PRO A 163 5.80 -5.17 -17.78
CA PRO A 163 5.30 -5.24 -16.41
C PRO A 163 6.23 -4.46 -15.46
N ARG A 164 5.64 -3.54 -14.70
CA ARG A 164 6.36 -2.65 -13.76
C ARG A 164 5.88 -2.79 -12.33
N TYR A 165 4.69 -3.33 -12.14
CA TYR A 165 4.07 -3.53 -10.83
C TYR A 165 3.38 -4.88 -10.79
N ALA A 166 3.38 -5.53 -9.62
CA ALA A 166 2.57 -6.70 -9.35
C ALA A 166 2.12 -6.71 -7.89
N GLY A 167 0.85 -6.47 -7.67
CA GLY A 167 0.19 -6.61 -6.37
C GLY A 167 -0.29 -8.03 -6.16
N VAL A 168 0.09 -8.64 -5.04
CA VAL A 168 -0.28 -10.03 -4.70
C VAL A 168 -1.29 -10.03 -3.56
N ARG A 169 -2.36 -10.79 -3.71
CA ARG A 169 -3.39 -10.95 -2.67
C ARG A 169 -3.75 -12.41 -2.46
N GLY A 170 -3.82 -12.83 -1.19
CA GLY A 170 -4.24 -14.17 -0.81
C GLY A 170 -5.69 -14.46 -1.20
N THR A 171 -5.94 -15.67 -1.68
CA THR A 171 -7.28 -16.17 -2.07
C THR A 171 -7.89 -17.08 -0.99
N ASN A 172 -7.36 -17.07 0.21
CA ASN A 172 -7.85 -17.82 1.37
C ASN A 172 -8.26 -16.86 2.50
N ALA A 173 -8.59 -17.40 3.67
CA ALA A 173 -8.94 -16.59 4.85
C ALA A 173 -7.81 -15.69 5.35
N SER A 174 -6.56 -15.94 4.95
CA SER A 174 -5.44 -15.05 5.31
C SER A 174 -5.56 -13.72 4.56
N ARG A 175 -5.33 -12.63 5.27
CA ARG A 175 -5.29 -11.29 4.67
C ARG A 175 -3.93 -10.98 4.04
N TYR A 176 -3.31 -11.98 3.40
CA TYR A 176 -2.02 -11.80 2.76
C TYR A 176 -2.12 -10.79 1.62
N MET A 177 -1.35 -9.73 1.72
CA MET A 177 -1.19 -8.72 0.68
C MET A 177 0.26 -8.25 0.68
N CYS A 178 0.87 -8.17 -0.49
CA CYS A 178 2.19 -7.57 -0.68
C CYS A 178 2.37 -7.09 -2.12
N ASP A 179 3.32 -6.21 -2.32
CA ASP A 179 3.83 -5.92 -3.65
C ASP A 179 4.99 -6.87 -3.97
N ALA A 180 5.07 -7.38 -5.19
CA ALA A 180 6.18 -8.20 -5.64
C ALA A 180 7.49 -7.39 -5.61
N TYR A 181 8.61 -8.08 -5.43
CA TYR A 181 9.92 -7.42 -5.38
C TYR A 181 10.20 -6.63 -6.65
N GLY A 182 10.64 -5.38 -6.49
CA GLY A 182 10.92 -4.49 -7.61
C GLY A 182 9.70 -3.82 -8.23
N SER A 183 8.50 -3.98 -7.65
CA SER A 183 7.30 -3.26 -8.08
C SER A 183 7.47 -1.75 -7.97
N ASP A 184 7.06 -1.03 -9.02
CA ASP A 184 6.93 0.42 -9.04
C ASP A 184 5.44 0.81 -9.05
N LYS A 185 4.96 1.35 -7.93
CA LYS A 185 3.55 1.78 -7.79
C LYS A 185 3.14 2.87 -8.77
N ALA A 186 4.09 3.55 -9.43
CA ALA A 186 3.78 4.49 -10.50
C ALA A 186 2.99 3.85 -11.66
N PHE A 187 3.11 2.53 -11.81
CA PHE A 187 2.48 1.74 -12.87
C PHE A 187 1.52 0.69 -12.30
N SER A 188 0.71 1.04 -11.33
CA SER A 188 -0.24 0.11 -10.72
C SER A 188 -1.24 -0.48 -11.73
N PHE A 189 -2.05 -1.44 -11.25
CA PHE A 189 -3.07 -2.09 -12.06
C PHE A 189 -4.04 -1.08 -12.67
N LYS A 190 -4.25 -1.14 -13.97
CA LYS A 190 -5.14 -0.24 -14.72
C LYS A 190 -5.80 -0.97 -15.89
N LEU A 191 -6.98 -0.53 -16.28
CA LEU A 191 -7.66 -0.89 -17.51
C LEU A 191 -7.82 0.38 -18.35
N LYS A 192 -7.22 0.40 -19.54
CA LYS A 192 -7.29 1.56 -20.44
C LYS A 192 -8.56 1.49 -21.28
N SER A 193 -9.16 2.65 -21.52
CA SER A 193 -10.26 2.79 -22.46
C SER A 193 -9.89 2.29 -23.85
N VAL A 194 -10.81 1.61 -24.49
CA VAL A 194 -10.67 1.15 -25.91
C VAL A 194 -10.98 2.27 -26.91
N ILE A 195 -11.53 3.39 -26.46
CA ILE A 195 -11.78 4.61 -27.24
C ILE A 195 -11.08 5.80 -26.60
N PRO A 196 -10.80 6.89 -27.35
CA PRO A 196 -10.28 8.13 -26.76
C PRO A 196 -11.23 8.65 -25.65
N ASN A 197 -10.69 8.88 -24.47
CA ASN A 197 -11.43 9.36 -23.31
C ASN A 197 -10.55 10.34 -22.51
N ASN A 198 -11.11 11.46 -22.07
CA ASN A 198 -10.42 12.50 -21.29
C ASN A 198 -10.67 12.41 -19.78
N GLU A 199 -11.33 11.35 -19.33
CA GLU A 199 -11.61 11.10 -17.92
C GLU A 199 -10.79 9.91 -17.41
N VAL A 200 -10.43 9.93 -16.12
CA VAL A 200 -9.84 8.79 -15.41
C VAL A 200 -10.58 8.53 -14.10
N HIS A 201 -10.97 7.29 -13.88
CA HIS A 201 -11.60 6.80 -12.66
C HIS A 201 -10.54 6.19 -11.75
N ILE A 202 -10.43 6.67 -10.50
CA ILE A 202 -9.38 6.26 -9.56
C ILE A 202 -9.97 5.49 -8.40
N PHE A 203 -9.42 4.31 -8.12
CA PHE A 203 -9.84 3.38 -7.05
C PHE A 203 -8.70 3.09 -6.08
N GLU A 204 -9.00 2.79 -4.81
CA GLU A 204 -7.99 2.40 -3.85
C GLU A 204 -7.37 1.02 -4.18
N SER A 205 -8.17 0.08 -4.68
CA SER A 205 -7.73 -1.27 -5.01
C SER A 205 -8.18 -1.76 -6.39
N ALA A 206 -7.47 -2.77 -6.91
CA ALA A 206 -7.85 -3.45 -8.15
C ALA A 206 -9.20 -4.18 -8.03
N ILE A 207 -9.58 -4.62 -6.81
CA ILE A 207 -10.87 -5.28 -6.57
C ILE A 207 -12.02 -4.28 -6.70
N ASP A 208 -11.87 -3.07 -6.18
CA ASP A 208 -12.89 -2.02 -6.30
C ASP A 208 -13.05 -1.59 -7.74
N LEU A 209 -11.95 -1.43 -8.46
CA LEU A 209 -11.94 -1.17 -9.90
C LEU A 209 -12.72 -2.24 -10.69
N LEU A 210 -12.44 -3.53 -10.45
CA LEU A 210 -13.15 -4.63 -11.12
C LEU A 210 -14.61 -4.72 -10.69
N SER A 211 -14.91 -4.35 -9.44
CA SER A 211 -16.30 -4.31 -8.94
C SER A 211 -17.09 -3.19 -9.61
N TYR A 212 -16.50 -2.00 -9.78
CA TYR A 212 -17.06 -0.91 -10.55
C TYR A 212 -17.34 -1.32 -12.00
N ALA A 213 -16.35 -1.91 -12.68
CA ALA A 213 -16.54 -2.40 -14.06
C ALA A 213 -17.69 -3.42 -14.15
N THR A 214 -17.83 -4.30 -13.15
CA THR A 214 -18.95 -5.25 -13.06
C THR A 214 -20.29 -4.55 -12.89
N ILE A 215 -20.38 -3.50 -12.06
CA ILE A 215 -21.62 -2.73 -11.86
C ILE A 215 -22.03 -2.04 -13.17
N LYS A 216 -21.07 -1.48 -13.91
CA LYS A 216 -21.29 -0.91 -15.25
C LYS A 216 -21.84 -1.95 -16.22
N GLU A 217 -21.21 -3.13 -16.28
CA GLU A 217 -21.68 -4.27 -17.11
C GLU A 217 -23.12 -4.66 -16.77
N MET A 218 -23.47 -4.75 -15.47
CA MET A 218 -24.84 -5.06 -15.02
C MET A 218 -25.86 -4.02 -15.44
N LYS A 219 -25.46 -2.75 -15.56
CA LYS A 219 -26.28 -1.64 -16.04
C LYS A 219 -26.32 -1.55 -17.57
N ASN A 220 -25.68 -2.49 -18.30
CA ASN A 220 -25.44 -2.44 -19.75
C ASN A 220 -24.68 -1.19 -20.19
N GLU A 221 -23.83 -0.66 -19.33
CA GLU A 221 -22.94 0.45 -19.61
C GLU A 221 -21.53 -0.07 -20.00
N LYS A 222 -20.82 0.71 -20.79
CA LYS A 222 -19.51 0.33 -21.38
C LYS A 222 -18.37 0.69 -20.44
N TRP A 223 -17.96 -0.22 -19.56
CA TRP A 223 -16.81 -0.02 -18.67
C TRP A 223 -15.48 0.03 -19.44
N ASP A 224 -15.39 -0.64 -20.57
CA ASP A 224 -14.22 -0.69 -21.44
C ASP A 224 -13.97 0.61 -22.26
N GLU A 225 -14.92 1.52 -22.24
CA GLU A 225 -14.79 2.88 -22.78
C GLU A 225 -14.29 3.89 -21.72
N GLU A 226 -13.93 3.45 -20.52
CA GLU A 226 -13.42 4.28 -19.42
C GLU A 226 -11.98 3.94 -19.07
N ASN A 227 -11.20 4.95 -18.61
CA ASN A 227 -9.87 4.71 -18.06
C ASN A 227 -9.99 4.42 -16.56
N LEU A 228 -9.70 3.20 -16.15
CA LEU A 228 -9.79 2.75 -14.76
C LEU A 228 -8.39 2.55 -14.17
N LEU A 229 -8.08 3.20 -13.05
CA LEU A 229 -6.77 3.20 -12.41
C LEU A 229 -6.87 2.84 -10.92
N SER A 230 -6.14 1.83 -10.49
CA SER A 230 -6.01 1.47 -9.07
C SER A 230 -4.76 2.11 -8.45
N LEU A 231 -4.84 2.60 -7.21
CA LEU A 231 -3.68 3.17 -6.50
C LEU A 231 -2.74 2.12 -5.88
N ALA A 232 -3.10 0.85 -5.93
CA ALA A 232 -2.35 -0.23 -5.29
C ALA A 232 -2.17 -0.04 -3.77
N GLY A 233 -3.23 0.38 -3.09
CA GLY A 233 -3.29 0.55 -1.64
C GLY A 233 -3.72 1.94 -1.21
N VAL A 234 -4.00 2.07 0.08
CA VAL A 234 -4.52 3.29 0.69
C VAL A 234 -3.58 4.48 0.46
N TYR A 235 -4.13 5.58 -0.01
CA TYR A 235 -3.45 6.86 -0.06
C TYR A 235 -3.30 7.39 1.37
N GLN A 236 -2.07 7.37 1.89
CA GLN A 236 -1.77 7.93 3.20
C GLN A 236 -1.65 9.46 3.09
N THR A 237 -2.70 10.14 3.50
CA THR A 237 -2.68 11.59 3.66
C THR A 237 -1.86 11.98 4.88
N SER A 238 -1.26 13.17 4.88
CA SER A 238 -0.75 13.78 6.10
C SER A 238 -1.92 14.13 7.05
N LYS A 239 -1.64 14.39 8.33
CA LYS A 239 -2.67 14.89 9.27
C LYS A 239 -3.32 16.18 8.79
N ASP A 240 -2.59 16.95 8.00
CA ASP A 240 -3.01 18.15 7.33
C ASP A 240 -3.18 17.85 5.83
N VAL A 241 -4.36 18.10 5.29
CA VAL A 241 -4.69 17.95 3.86
C VAL A 241 -3.68 18.70 2.98
N ILE A 242 -3.29 19.89 3.40
CA ILE A 242 -2.37 20.81 2.68
C ILE A 242 -0.97 20.18 2.47
N GLY A 243 -0.48 19.39 3.43
CA GLY A 243 0.83 18.73 3.34
C GLY A 243 0.81 17.36 2.63
N SER A 244 -0.33 16.93 2.10
CA SER A 244 -0.48 15.63 1.45
C SER A 244 0.12 15.64 0.04
N LYS A 245 0.93 14.63 -0.27
CA LYS A 245 1.52 14.47 -1.62
C LYS A 245 0.60 13.64 -2.50
N VAL A 246 0.35 14.10 -3.73
CA VAL A 246 -0.38 13.30 -4.72
C VAL A 246 0.34 11.96 -4.96
N PRO A 247 -0.37 10.82 -4.94
CA PRO A 247 0.21 9.51 -5.20
C PRO A 247 0.99 9.47 -6.52
N LYS A 248 2.16 8.82 -6.49
CA LYS A 248 3.02 8.68 -7.68
C LYS A 248 2.29 8.02 -8.86
N THR A 249 1.37 7.11 -8.59
CA THR A 249 0.49 6.49 -9.58
C THR A 249 -0.26 7.54 -10.39
N ILE A 250 -0.92 8.48 -9.71
CA ILE A 250 -1.73 9.54 -10.34
C ILE A 250 -0.83 10.48 -11.14
N THR A 251 0.24 10.99 -10.53
CA THR A 251 1.15 11.93 -11.20
C THR A 251 1.80 11.32 -12.43
N THR A 252 2.18 10.04 -12.39
CA THR A 252 2.75 9.35 -13.55
C THR A 252 1.69 9.09 -14.62
N TYR A 253 0.48 8.69 -14.23
CA TYR A 253 -0.61 8.46 -15.17
C TYR A 253 -0.97 9.74 -15.92
N LEU A 254 -1.19 10.86 -15.23
CA LEU A 254 -1.51 12.15 -15.84
C LEU A 254 -0.40 12.68 -16.73
N LYS A 255 0.87 12.48 -16.35
CA LYS A 255 2.02 12.83 -17.18
C LYS A 255 2.03 12.08 -18.52
N ASN A 256 1.65 10.81 -18.51
CA ASN A 256 1.64 9.94 -19.69
C ASN A 256 0.35 10.08 -20.52
N ASN A 257 -0.71 10.66 -19.97
CA ASN A 257 -2.02 10.83 -20.60
C ASN A 257 -2.46 12.29 -20.50
N GLN A 258 -1.82 13.18 -21.28
CA GLN A 258 -2.01 14.63 -21.21
C GLN A 258 -3.39 15.10 -21.72
N ASN A 259 -4.15 14.22 -22.34
CA ASN A 259 -5.53 14.47 -22.76
C ASN A 259 -6.54 14.40 -21.61
N ILE A 260 -6.14 13.88 -20.45
CA ILE A 260 -7.01 13.81 -19.27
C ILE A 260 -7.21 15.20 -18.68
N ASP A 261 -8.46 15.59 -18.46
CA ASP A 261 -8.88 16.84 -17.82
C ASP A 261 -9.79 16.61 -16.61
N THR A 262 -10.40 15.43 -16.51
CA THR A 262 -11.33 15.07 -15.44
C THR A 262 -10.85 13.83 -14.69
N ILE A 263 -10.86 13.92 -13.35
CA ILE A 263 -10.50 12.82 -12.43
C ILE A 263 -11.73 12.49 -11.59
N ILE A 264 -12.19 11.26 -11.68
CA ILE A 264 -13.34 10.75 -10.92
C ILE A 264 -12.82 9.84 -9.81
N VAL A 265 -13.04 10.23 -8.56
CA VAL A 265 -12.46 9.61 -7.38
C VAL A 265 -13.47 8.66 -6.73
N HIS A 266 -13.13 7.37 -6.68
CA HIS A 266 -13.96 6.29 -6.15
C HIS A 266 -13.35 5.69 -4.87
N PHE A 267 -12.93 6.55 -3.93
CA PHE A 267 -12.32 6.08 -2.70
C PHE A 267 -13.34 5.60 -1.67
N ASP A 268 -12.86 4.82 -0.69
CA ASP A 268 -13.68 4.23 0.35
C ASP A 268 -14.53 5.25 1.11
N ASN A 269 -15.73 4.85 1.55
CA ASN A 269 -16.65 5.64 2.36
C ASN A 269 -16.24 5.72 3.85
N ASP A 270 -14.97 5.52 4.16
CA ASP A 270 -14.46 5.72 5.51
C ASP A 270 -13.71 7.06 5.66
N ASN A 271 -13.33 7.39 6.90
CA ASN A 271 -12.64 8.65 7.19
C ASN A 271 -11.35 8.83 6.39
N ALA A 272 -10.62 7.74 6.13
CA ALA A 272 -9.35 7.78 5.40
C ALA A 272 -9.59 8.08 3.91
N GLY A 273 -10.55 7.41 3.27
CA GLY A 273 -10.92 7.66 1.88
C GLY A 273 -11.48 9.06 1.67
N ARG A 274 -12.34 9.54 2.58
CA ARG A 274 -12.88 10.92 2.49
C ARG A 274 -11.79 11.98 2.67
N LEU A 275 -10.82 11.75 3.56
CA LEU A 275 -9.67 12.64 3.72
C LEU A 275 -8.76 12.62 2.49
N ALA A 276 -8.57 11.43 1.91
CA ALA A 276 -7.79 11.24 0.68
C ALA A 276 -8.40 11.98 -0.51
N THR A 277 -9.73 11.92 -0.67
CA THR A 277 -10.45 12.68 -1.71
C THR A 277 -10.23 14.19 -1.56
N LYS A 278 -10.41 14.74 -0.35
CA LYS A 278 -10.16 16.17 -0.07
C LYS A 278 -8.72 16.59 -0.36
N ALA A 279 -7.75 15.70 -0.09
CA ALA A 279 -6.35 15.97 -0.38
C ALA A 279 -6.06 16.02 -1.88
N LEU A 280 -6.72 15.18 -2.68
CA LEU A 280 -6.62 15.24 -4.15
C LEU A 280 -7.31 16.49 -4.71
N GLU A 281 -8.51 16.84 -4.23
CA GLU A 281 -9.20 18.07 -4.59
C GLU A 281 -8.31 19.29 -4.34
N TYR A 282 -7.76 19.41 -3.12
CA TYR A 282 -6.86 20.50 -2.78
C TYR A 282 -5.63 20.60 -3.69
N SER A 283 -5.06 19.44 -4.06
CA SER A 283 -3.79 19.42 -4.78
C SER A 283 -3.92 19.52 -6.30
N LEU A 284 -5.07 19.18 -6.87
CA LEU A 284 -5.24 19.01 -8.32
C LEU A 284 -6.34 19.86 -8.94
N SER A 285 -7.24 20.49 -8.16
CA SER A 285 -8.40 21.24 -8.68
C SER A 285 -8.03 22.47 -9.54
N ASP A 286 -6.82 23.00 -9.41
CA ASP A 286 -6.34 24.09 -10.26
C ASP A 286 -6.06 23.65 -11.70
N SER A 287 -5.83 22.35 -11.92
CA SER A 287 -5.41 21.81 -13.21
C SER A 287 -6.40 20.80 -13.79
N TYR A 288 -7.23 20.18 -12.95
CA TYR A 288 -8.14 19.09 -13.33
C TYR A 288 -9.51 19.28 -12.67
N LYS A 289 -10.57 18.89 -13.38
CA LYS A 289 -11.89 18.75 -12.78
C LYS A 289 -11.90 17.50 -11.89
N ILE A 290 -12.15 17.65 -10.59
CA ILE A 290 -12.26 16.54 -9.65
C ILE A 290 -13.73 16.27 -9.35
N ILE A 291 -14.14 15.00 -9.45
CA ILE A 291 -15.50 14.55 -9.13
C ILE A 291 -15.37 13.48 -8.05
N ASP A 292 -15.99 13.71 -6.89
CA ASP A 292 -16.09 12.69 -5.84
C ASP A 292 -17.28 11.78 -6.13
N ALA A 293 -17.01 10.50 -6.35
CA ALA A 293 -18.01 9.49 -6.71
C ALA A 293 -17.79 8.19 -5.90
N PRO A 294 -17.94 8.23 -4.56
CA PRO A 294 -17.85 7.03 -3.74
C PRO A 294 -18.97 6.03 -4.08
N ALA A 295 -18.84 4.79 -3.59
CA ALA A 295 -19.90 3.79 -3.71
C ALA A 295 -21.21 4.30 -3.07
N GLU A 296 -22.37 4.04 -3.72
CA GLU A 296 -23.68 4.48 -3.27
C GLU A 296 -24.07 3.90 -1.90
N SER A 297 -23.55 2.72 -1.56
CA SER A 297 -23.70 2.07 -0.26
C SER A 297 -22.53 1.13 0.03
N GLY A 298 -22.36 0.76 1.31
CA GLY A 298 -21.22 -0.03 1.76
C GLY A 298 -19.98 0.83 1.99
N LYS A 299 -18.86 0.15 2.31
CA LYS A 299 -17.59 0.81 2.56
C LYS A 299 -16.89 1.18 1.25
N ASP A 300 -16.89 0.27 0.30
CA ASP A 300 -16.17 0.36 -0.96
C ASP A 300 -17.02 -0.21 -2.12
N TYR A 301 -16.50 -0.16 -3.35
CA TYR A 301 -17.21 -0.66 -4.53
C TYR A 301 -17.42 -2.17 -4.51
N ASN A 302 -16.56 -2.94 -3.83
CA ASN A 302 -16.78 -4.37 -3.68
C ASN A 302 -17.89 -4.69 -2.67
N ASP A 303 -17.95 -3.97 -1.54
CA ASP A 303 -19.08 -4.09 -0.61
C ASP A 303 -20.39 -3.69 -1.31
N PHE A 304 -20.42 -2.61 -2.09
CA PHE A 304 -21.58 -2.19 -2.86
C PHE A 304 -22.04 -3.24 -3.88
N LEU A 305 -21.12 -3.81 -4.65
CA LEU A 305 -21.41 -4.90 -5.58
C LEU A 305 -22.01 -6.11 -4.86
N CYS A 306 -21.46 -6.47 -3.70
CA CYS A 306 -21.95 -7.59 -2.88
C CYS A 306 -23.37 -7.32 -2.36
N ILE A 307 -23.65 -6.09 -1.95
CA ILE A 307 -25.00 -5.66 -1.52
C ILE A 307 -26.00 -5.82 -2.68
N ILE A 308 -25.69 -5.28 -3.87
CA ILE A 308 -26.56 -5.39 -5.06
C ILE A 308 -26.85 -6.86 -5.43
N LYS A 309 -25.81 -7.70 -5.36
CA LYS A 309 -25.93 -9.13 -5.72
C LYS A 309 -26.39 -10.01 -4.57
N ASN A 310 -26.63 -9.47 -3.38
CA ASN A 310 -26.95 -10.22 -2.16
C ASN A 310 -25.92 -11.32 -1.85
N ILE A 311 -24.62 -11.00 -1.93
CA ILE A 311 -23.51 -11.92 -1.72
C ILE A 311 -22.87 -11.65 -0.36
N ASN A 312 -22.69 -12.73 0.43
CA ASN A 312 -21.87 -12.69 1.66
C ASN A 312 -20.58 -13.52 1.48
N TRP A 313 -19.62 -13.00 0.72
CA TRP A 313 -18.34 -13.67 0.49
C TRP A 313 -17.49 -13.76 1.77
N LYS A 314 -17.64 -12.82 2.72
CA LYS A 314 -16.87 -12.79 3.97
C LYS A 314 -17.12 -14.02 4.82
N SER A 315 -18.36 -14.52 4.88
CA SER A 315 -18.70 -15.76 5.59
C SER A 315 -18.05 -16.97 4.94
N LYS A 316 -18.01 -17.06 3.62
CA LYS A 316 -17.39 -18.18 2.89
C LYS A 316 -15.88 -18.31 3.17
N TYR A 317 -15.20 -17.20 3.39
CA TYR A 317 -13.75 -17.17 3.65
C TYR A 317 -13.42 -16.99 5.14
N GLN A 318 -14.41 -17.05 6.06
CA GLN A 318 -14.26 -16.85 7.50
C GLN A 318 -13.51 -15.54 7.84
N VAL A 319 -13.72 -14.50 7.06
CA VAL A 319 -13.12 -13.20 7.28
C VAL A 319 -13.83 -12.52 8.45
N LYS A 320 -13.14 -12.34 9.57
CA LYS A 320 -13.69 -11.58 10.72
C LYS A 320 -13.79 -10.10 10.34
N GLU A 321 -14.93 -9.51 10.56
CA GLU A 321 -15.09 -8.05 10.51
C GLU A 321 -14.29 -7.43 11.66
N ARG A 322 -13.63 -6.32 11.40
CA ARG A 322 -12.92 -5.52 12.42
C ARG A 322 -13.75 -4.34 12.82
#